data_81c07289c4c77e7bcd62264e7696d24a
#
_entry.id   81c07289c4c77e7bcd62264e7696d24a
#
_cell.length_a   1.000
_cell.length_b   1.000
_cell.length_c   1.000
_cell.angle_alpha   90.00
_cell.angle_beta   90.00
_cell.angle_gamma   90.00
#
_symmetry.space_group_name_H-M   'P 1'
#
loop_
_entity.id
_entity.type
_entity.pdbx_description
1 polymer ?
#
loop_
_entity_poly.entity_id
_entity_poly.type
_entity_poly.pdbx_seq_one_letter_code
_entity_poly.pdbx_strand_id
1 'polypeptide(L)'
;MKKILIIASLALCCSLLASCEDFLDTKKYGAKTDWETQEDVEKALVALFSFNTNDAEGVTGRGITWFECCSDDMTVGRPQGEAEDIRNFRMSPSNGRDVKNNWKIMYEVNAKANNIIKVVPTMNLDNAFKTKATGTAYFFRGFAMLWLSPYYGDNGPNGGIPIILDTTEPAAMDSPRPASVLQNYDQIIGDRREAGERLPLFSQLAPQEYGMPHKAAAWAFAARAALYAAQFDAKYYDTVIEMCDKVMGLTGADKRELFDDGTDKGFANLWRKQQNCGSEYIFSLLGSAVDGPKFHGMSFQNGGWGLYNHWGYFQPTLSLWNAFESGDTRRDATIIYPGQTIRFMGRDIVFGSSSYSISSDTGMSFRKFLSPWEEADCKGKEVNSNGDNASNTLGTCLIRFADVLLMKAEALIWKNGEGDAEAKQLLNRIRKRARLPENSPATKAELKNQRRCELAFEFMPSRHLDMVRWGDAKEAYAKPTQRVNSHWDYDLQQVVIDAPSNYDNGRTFDPVINQVFPIPVTAFNGTVNLTQNQGY
;
A
#
# COMPACT_ATOMS: atom_id res chain seq x y z
N MET A 1 -6.95 17.67 -73.55
CA MET A 1 -7.60 17.89 -72.25
C MET A 1 -7.64 16.64 -71.34
N LYS A 2 -8.01 15.44 -71.79
CA LYS A 2 -8.04 14.25 -70.90
C LYS A 2 -6.67 13.80 -70.33
N LYS A 3 -5.57 13.96 -71.08
CA LYS A 3 -4.22 13.58 -70.58
C LYS A 3 -3.66 14.54 -69.53
N ILE A 4 -4.04 15.85 -69.57
CA ILE A 4 -3.63 16.86 -68.61
C ILE A 4 -4.37 16.64 -67.27
N LEU A 5 -5.65 16.23 -67.30
CA LEU A 5 -6.41 15.93 -66.10
C LEU A 5 -5.87 14.70 -65.35
N ILE A 6 -5.39 13.68 -66.09
CA ILE A 6 -4.83 12.48 -65.46
C ILE A 6 -3.48 12.78 -64.79
N ILE A 7 -2.64 13.60 -65.38
CA ILE A 7 -1.36 14.00 -64.80
C ILE A 7 -1.60 14.89 -63.56
N ALA A 8 -2.58 15.79 -63.60
CA ALA A 8 -2.96 16.62 -62.45
C ALA A 8 -3.55 15.79 -61.29
N SER A 9 -4.32 14.74 -61.59
CA SER A 9 -4.85 13.83 -60.58
C SER A 9 -3.77 12.93 -59.95
N LEU A 10 -2.78 12.46 -60.74
CA LEU A 10 -1.64 11.73 -60.20
C LEU A 10 -0.74 12.60 -59.31
N ALA A 11 -0.49 13.85 -59.75
CA ALA A 11 0.32 14.80 -58.95
C ALA A 11 -0.38 15.14 -57.62
N LEU A 12 -1.71 15.25 -57.59
CA LEU A 12 -2.48 15.54 -56.38
C LEU A 12 -2.52 14.31 -55.43
N CYS A 13 -2.57 13.06 -55.98
CA CYS A 13 -2.45 11.86 -55.14
C CYS A 13 -1.05 11.66 -54.56
N CYS A 14 0.02 12.02 -55.29
CA CYS A 14 1.38 11.93 -54.78
C CYS A 14 1.68 12.99 -53.70
N SER A 15 1.07 14.19 -53.78
CA SER A 15 1.21 15.21 -52.73
C SER A 15 0.43 14.89 -51.44
N LEU A 16 -0.58 14.03 -51.51
CA LEU A 16 -1.32 13.53 -50.34
C LEU A 16 -0.61 12.38 -49.59
N LEU A 17 0.35 11.71 -50.24
CA LEU A 17 1.14 10.65 -49.64
C LEU A 17 2.42 11.17 -48.91
N ALA A 18 2.86 12.39 -49.23
CA ALA A 18 4.02 13.00 -48.56
C ALA A 18 3.67 13.73 -47.24
N SER A 19 2.40 13.82 -46.87
CA SER A 19 1.94 14.56 -45.68
C SER A 19 1.69 13.68 -44.45
N CYS A 20 2.03 12.39 -44.46
CA CYS A 20 1.71 11.51 -43.35
C CYS A 20 2.88 11.17 -42.42
N GLU A 21 4.10 11.56 -42.71
CA GLU A 21 5.21 11.31 -41.78
C GLU A 21 5.19 12.26 -40.58
N ASP A 22 4.86 13.54 -40.76
CA ASP A 22 4.77 14.51 -39.66
C ASP A 22 3.52 14.34 -38.78
N PHE A 23 2.48 13.64 -39.26
CA PHE A 23 1.25 13.45 -38.47
C PHE A 23 1.37 12.28 -37.46
N LEU A 24 2.29 11.35 -37.68
CA LEU A 24 2.58 10.26 -36.75
C LEU A 24 3.61 10.63 -35.69
N ASP A 25 4.32 11.74 -35.89
CA ASP A 25 5.29 12.28 -34.94
C ASP A 25 4.67 13.36 -34.05
N THR A 26 3.43 13.17 -33.64
CA THR A 26 2.80 14.02 -32.63
C THR A 26 3.52 13.85 -31.31
N LYS A 27 4.55 14.67 -31.08
CA LYS A 27 5.08 14.90 -29.73
C LYS A 27 3.88 15.19 -28.84
N LYS A 28 3.62 14.33 -27.85
CA LYS A 28 2.58 14.59 -26.86
C LYS A 28 2.84 16.00 -26.31
N TYR A 29 1.94 16.94 -26.56
CA TYR A 29 2.05 18.30 -26.08
C TYR A 29 2.27 18.27 -24.57
N GLY A 30 3.43 18.75 -24.10
CA GLY A 30 3.80 18.75 -22.70
C GLY A 30 4.73 17.62 -22.20
N ALA A 31 5.15 16.67 -23.06
CA ALA A 31 6.18 15.70 -22.70
C ALA A 31 7.50 16.04 -23.41
N LYS A 32 8.50 16.51 -22.68
CA LYS A 32 9.87 16.67 -23.18
C LYS A 32 10.47 15.26 -23.32
N THR A 33 10.82 14.87 -24.54
CA THR A 33 11.38 13.54 -24.83
C THR A 33 12.91 13.53 -24.73
N ASP A 34 13.54 14.69 -24.95
CA ASP A 34 14.99 14.84 -24.91
C ASP A 34 15.39 15.63 -23.66
N TRP A 35 15.94 14.95 -22.68
CA TRP A 35 16.43 15.59 -21.45
C TRP A 35 17.82 16.14 -21.67
N GLU A 36 18.02 17.39 -21.32
CA GLU A 36 19.30 18.09 -21.49
C GLU A 36 19.84 18.63 -20.16
N THR A 37 18.94 18.90 -19.21
CA THR A 37 19.26 19.61 -17.98
C THR A 37 18.95 18.77 -16.73
N GLN A 38 19.54 19.18 -15.61
CA GLN A 38 19.21 18.61 -14.31
C GLN A 38 17.73 18.79 -13.96
N GLU A 39 17.14 19.94 -14.30
CA GLU A 39 15.71 20.22 -14.07
C GLU A 39 14.80 19.23 -14.82
N ASP A 40 15.19 18.77 -16.01
CA ASP A 40 14.42 17.76 -16.74
C ASP A 40 14.40 16.42 -15.98
N VAL A 41 15.53 16.04 -15.41
CA VAL A 41 15.64 14.83 -14.59
C VAL A 41 14.86 14.97 -13.28
N GLU A 42 14.91 16.12 -12.63
CA GLU A 42 14.13 16.40 -11.41
C GLU A 42 12.62 16.27 -11.67
N LYS A 43 12.12 16.81 -12.78
CA LYS A 43 10.73 16.63 -13.21
C LYS A 43 10.38 15.15 -13.47
N ALA A 44 11.30 14.40 -14.08
CA ALA A 44 11.12 12.96 -14.30
C ALA A 44 11.10 12.17 -12.98
N LEU A 45 11.90 12.55 -12.00
CA LEU A 45 11.87 11.95 -10.65
C LEU A 45 10.54 12.23 -9.94
N VAL A 46 10.00 13.44 -10.03
CA VAL A 46 8.66 13.76 -9.50
C VAL A 46 7.59 12.94 -10.20
N ALA A 47 7.71 12.71 -11.51
CA ALA A 47 6.75 11.89 -12.26
C ALA A 47 6.71 10.41 -11.82
N LEU A 48 7.71 9.91 -11.10
CA LEU A 48 7.68 8.57 -10.50
C LEU A 48 6.61 8.44 -9.41
N PHE A 49 6.22 9.55 -8.78
CA PHE A 49 5.14 9.58 -7.78
C PHE A 49 3.74 9.70 -8.39
N SER A 50 3.59 9.57 -9.69
CA SER A 50 2.28 9.71 -10.38
C SER A 50 1.22 8.68 -9.94
N PHE A 51 1.64 7.59 -9.31
CA PHE A 51 0.72 6.64 -8.67
C PHE A 51 0.03 7.23 -7.43
N ASN A 52 0.62 8.25 -6.80
CA ASN A 52 0.05 8.99 -5.69
C ASN A 52 -0.85 10.12 -6.22
N THR A 53 -1.85 9.76 -7.00
CA THR A 53 -2.79 10.76 -7.51
C THR A 53 -3.77 11.15 -6.40
N ASN A 54 -4.18 12.43 -6.40
CA ASN A 54 -5.25 12.93 -5.53
C ASN A 54 -6.64 12.41 -5.93
N ASP A 55 -6.71 11.50 -6.88
CA ASP A 55 -7.95 10.85 -7.26
C ASP A 55 -8.34 9.86 -6.17
N ALA A 56 -9.56 9.97 -5.69
CA ALA A 56 -10.17 9.03 -4.75
C ALA A 56 -10.06 7.56 -5.20
N GLU A 57 -9.77 7.34 -6.45
CA GLU A 57 -9.70 6.04 -7.13
C GLU A 57 -8.27 5.63 -7.49
N GLY A 58 -7.28 6.47 -7.18
CA GLY A 58 -5.88 6.18 -7.39
C GLY A 58 -5.37 5.05 -6.49
N VAL A 59 -4.17 4.56 -6.81
CA VAL A 59 -3.51 3.46 -6.10
C VAL A 59 -3.36 3.73 -4.60
N THR A 60 -3.14 4.97 -4.21
CA THR A 60 -3.03 5.40 -2.80
C THR A 60 -4.34 5.91 -2.21
N GLY A 61 -5.38 5.98 -3.02
CA GLY A 61 -6.73 6.29 -2.60
C GLY A 61 -7.50 5.04 -2.18
N ARG A 62 -8.76 4.94 -2.61
CA ARG A 62 -9.59 3.77 -2.33
C ARG A 62 -9.01 2.48 -2.88
N GLY A 63 -8.29 2.53 -4.01
CA GLY A 63 -7.76 1.37 -4.68
C GLY A 63 -6.89 0.49 -3.80
N ILE A 64 -6.04 1.08 -2.96
CA ILE A 64 -5.19 0.34 -2.02
C ILE A 64 -6.01 -0.39 -0.95
N THR A 65 -7.07 0.25 -0.46
CA THR A 65 -7.94 -0.30 0.58
C THR A 65 -8.85 -1.40 0.05
N TRP A 66 -9.14 -1.37 -1.24
CA TRP A 66 -10.02 -2.36 -1.85
C TRP A 66 -9.40 -3.75 -1.85
N PHE A 67 -8.10 -3.86 -2.09
CA PHE A 67 -7.41 -5.14 -1.96
C PHE A 67 -7.45 -5.67 -0.52
N GLU A 68 -7.43 -4.78 0.47
CA GLU A 68 -7.48 -5.17 1.88
C GLU A 68 -8.88 -5.60 2.34
N CYS A 69 -9.95 -5.21 1.64
CA CYS A 69 -11.31 -5.67 1.98
C CYS A 69 -11.53 -7.18 1.78
N CYS A 70 -10.60 -7.86 1.08
CA CYS A 70 -10.56 -9.32 1.06
C CYS A 70 -10.23 -9.92 2.43
N SER A 71 -9.54 -9.18 3.32
CA SER A 71 -9.04 -9.72 4.59
C SER A 71 -10.16 -10.03 5.59
N ASP A 72 -9.77 -10.58 6.74
CA ASP A 72 -10.66 -10.81 7.88
C ASP A 72 -10.68 -9.64 8.88
N ASP A 73 -9.95 -8.56 8.58
CA ASP A 73 -9.87 -7.35 9.40
C ASP A 73 -10.88 -6.28 9.00
N MET A 74 -11.35 -6.34 7.77
CA MET A 74 -12.16 -5.31 7.15
C MET A 74 -13.32 -5.92 6.37
N THR A 75 -14.44 -5.19 6.28
CA THR A 75 -15.55 -5.52 5.39
C THR A 75 -16.03 -4.29 4.64
N VAL A 76 -16.81 -4.52 3.58
CA VAL A 76 -17.47 -3.46 2.81
C VAL A 76 -18.70 -3.00 3.57
N GLY A 77 -18.78 -1.73 3.89
CA GLY A 77 -19.87 -1.14 4.67
C GLY A 77 -20.88 -0.35 3.85
N ARG A 78 -20.65 -0.20 2.56
CA ARG A 78 -21.57 0.47 1.65
C ARG A 78 -21.63 -0.31 0.33
N PRO A 79 -22.79 -0.54 -0.26
CA PRO A 79 -22.88 -1.23 -1.54
C PRO A 79 -21.98 -0.59 -2.60
N GLN A 80 -20.96 -1.33 -3.01
CA GLN A 80 -19.99 -0.98 -4.04
C GLN A 80 -19.63 -2.27 -4.77
N GLY A 81 -20.23 -2.49 -5.93
CA GLY A 81 -20.13 -3.76 -6.64
C GLY A 81 -18.70 -4.27 -6.79
N GLU A 82 -17.75 -3.39 -7.12
CA GLU A 82 -16.35 -3.77 -7.26
C GLU A 82 -15.70 -4.20 -5.93
N ALA A 83 -15.91 -3.46 -4.85
CA ALA A 83 -15.36 -3.82 -3.53
C ALA A 83 -15.99 -5.12 -3.00
N GLU A 84 -17.29 -5.33 -3.26
CA GLU A 84 -17.98 -6.57 -2.91
C GLU A 84 -17.46 -7.76 -3.73
N ASP A 85 -17.17 -7.56 -5.02
CA ASP A 85 -16.60 -8.60 -5.87
C ASP A 85 -15.19 -8.97 -5.42
N ILE A 86 -14.35 -7.97 -5.09
CA ILE A 86 -13.02 -8.20 -4.50
C ILE A 86 -13.16 -8.96 -3.19
N ARG A 87 -14.00 -8.47 -2.28
CA ARG A 87 -14.20 -9.08 -0.97
C ARG A 87 -14.66 -10.54 -1.07
N ASN A 88 -15.53 -10.85 -2.00
CA ASN A 88 -16.15 -12.15 -2.16
C ASN A 88 -15.46 -13.04 -3.20
N PHE A 89 -14.26 -12.66 -3.67
CA PHE A 89 -13.49 -13.41 -4.67
C PHE A 89 -14.25 -13.68 -5.97
N ARG A 90 -15.07 -12.73 -6.40
CA ARG A 90 -15.87 -12.79 -7.64
C ARG A 90 -15.37 -11.84 -8.73
N MET A 91 -14.09 -11.48 -8.66
CA MET A 91 -13.49 -10.59 -9.65
C MET A 91 -13.42 -11.25 -11.03
N SER A 92 -13.57 -10.43 -12.06
CA SER A 92 -13.33 -10.84 -13.44
C SER A 92 -12.36 -9.86 -14.12
N PRO A 93 -11.73 -10.26 -15.25
CA PRO A 93 -10.81 -9.39 -15.99
C PRO A 93 -11.43 -8.08 -16.50
N SER A 94 -12.75 -8.05 -16.65
CA SER A 94 -13.49 -6.89 -17.18
C SER A 94 -14.05 -5.96 -16.13
N ASN A 95 -14.29 -6.43 -14.89
CA ASN A 95 -14.71 -5.57 -13.80
C ASN A 95 -13.48 -5.13 -12.98
N GLY A 96 -13.64 -4.08 -12.24
CA GLY A 96 -12.61 -3.56 -11.39
C GLY A 96 -11.83 -2.39 -11.99
N ARG A 97 -12.39 -1.19 -11.88
CA ARG A 97 -11.72 0.04 -12.29
C ARG A 97 -10.39 0.23 -11.56
N ASP A 98 -10.37 0.01 -10.25
CA ASP A 98 -9.18 0.21 -9.43
C ASP A 98 -8.15 -0.89 -9.64
N VAL A 99 -8.58 -2.12 -9.89
CA VAL A 99 -7.69 -3.22 -10.29
C VAL A 99 -7.00 -2.93 -11.62
N LYS A 100 -7.76 -2.42 -12.62
CA LYS A 100 -7.20 -2.00 -13.93
C LYS A 100 -6.22 -0.86 -13.78
N ASN A 101 -6.57 0.13 -12.99
CA ASN A 101 -5.74 1.30 -12.77
C ASN A 101 -4.45 0.91 -12.05
N ASN A 102 -4.50 0.01 -11.08
CA ASN A 102 -3.31 -0.48 -10.39
C ASN A 102 -2.28 -1.06 -11.36
N TRP A 103 -2.71 -1.99 -12.22
CA TRP A 103 -1.84 -2.60 -13.23
C TRP A 103 -1.22 -1.53 -14.15
N LYS A 104 -2.06 -0.71 -14.77
CA LYS A 104 -1.64 0.32 -15.71
C LYS A 104 -0.67 1.32 -15.08
N ILE A 105 -1.04 1.88 -13.93
CA ILE A 105 -0.26 2.92 -13.26
C ILE A 105 1.12 2.39 -12.85
N MET A 106 1.20 1.16 -12.33
CA MET A 106 2.47 0.60 -11.90
C MET A 106 3.39 0.28 -13.09
N TYR A 107 2.87 -0.18 -14.21
CA TYR A 107 3.68 -0.31 -15.43
C TYR A 107 4.10 1.04 -16.03
N GLU A 108 3.30 2.10 -15.87
CA GLU A 108 3.72 3.46 -16.23
C GLU A 108 4.86 3.97 -15.32
N VAL A 109 4.81 3.68 -14.01
CA VAL A 109 5.93 3.98 -13.09
C VAL A 109 7.17 3.19 -13.49
N ASN A 110 7.03 1.91 -13.81
CA ASN A 110 8.12 1.07 -14.29
C ASN A 110 8.77 1.64 -15.56
N ALA A 111 7.97 2.06 -16.55
CA ALA A 111 8.47 2.66 -17.79
C ALA A 111 9.22 3.97 -17.55
N LYS A 112 8.70 4.85 -16.68
CA LYS A 112 9.37 6.10 -16.28
C LYS A 112 10.70 5.82 -15.59
N ALA A 113 10.74 4.84 -14.68
CA ALA A 113 11.97 4.44 -13.99
C ALA A 113 13.01 3.89 -14.98
N ASN A 114 12.60 3.02 -15.92
CA ASN A 114 13.47 2.50 -16.97
C ASN A 114 14.10 3.62 -17.81
N ASN A 115 13.31 4.64 -18.16
CA ASN A 115 13.83 5.77 -18.93
C ASN A 115 14.90 6.55 -18.15
N ILE A 116 14.71 6.78 -16.85
CA ILE A 116 15.71 7.44 -16.00
C ILE A 116 16.99 6.59 -15.92
N ILE A 117 16.87 5.28 -15.69
CA ILE A 117 17.99 4.36 -15.59
C ILE A 117 18.80 4.34 -16.89
N LYS A 118 18.12 4.38 -18.04
CA LYS A 118 18.74 4.37 -19.38
C LYS A 118 19.41 5.70 -19.73
N VAL A 119 18.75 6.82 -19.50
CA VAL A 119 19.16 8.14 -20.04
C VAL A 119 20.12 8.87 -19.11
N VAL A 120 19.84 8.95 -17.81
CA VAL A 120 20.59 9.78 -16.86
C VAL A 120 22.10 9.46 -16.82
N PRO A 121 22.55 8.20 -16.87
CA PRO A 121 23.99 7.89 -16.90
C PRO A 121 24.73 8.52 -18.09
N THR A 122 24.07 8.74 -19.23
CA THR A 122 24.66 9.29 -20.46
C THR A 122 24.73 10.80 -20.47
N MET A 123 24.00 11.49 -19.58
CA MET A 123 23.93 12.93 -19.53
C MET A 123 25.19 13.55 -18.93
N ASN A 124 25.54 14.75 -19.38
CA ASN A 124 26.65 15.53 -18.81
C ASN A 124 26.18 16.30 -17.56
N LEU A 125 25.96 15.54 -16.47
CA LEU A 125 25.52 16.04 -15.16
C LEU A 125 26.49 15.59 -14.07
N ASP A 126 26.40 16.23 -12.90
CA ASP A 126 27.18 15.83 -11.73
C ASP A 126 26.98 14.34 -11.39
N ASN A 127 28.08 13.65 -11.06
CA ASN A 127 28.04 12.21 -10.82
C ASN A 127 27.26 11.83 -9.54
N ALA A 128 27.30 12.65 -8.49
CA ALA A 128 26.54 12.39 -7.27
C ALA A 128 25.02 12.54 -7.55
N PHE A 129 24.66 13.57 -8.34
CA PHE A 129 23.27 13.73 -8.79
C PHE A 129 22.81 12.54 -9.64
N LYS A 130 23.60 12.11 -10.65
CA LYS A 130 23.28 10.95 -11.49
C LYS A 130 23.10 9.68 -10.65
N THR A 131 23.98 9.46 -9.68
CA THR A 131 23.92 8.31 -8.76
C THR A 131 22.64 8.32 -7.94
N LYS A 132 22.26 9.47 -7.34
CA LYS A 132 21.03 9.62 -6.57
C LYS A 132 19.79 9.44 -7.46
N ALA A 133 19.76 10.05 -8.65
CA ALA A 133 18.64 9.96 -9.58
C ALA A 133 18.41 8.52 -10.05
N THR A 134 19.46 7.80 -10.46
CA THR A 134 19.35 6.39 -10.86
C THR A 134 18.97 5.50 -9.68
N GLY A 135 19.50 5.75 -8.47
CA GLY A 135 19.09 5.07 -7.24
C GLY A 135 17.61 5.23 -6.94
N THR A 136 17.08 6.43 -7.12
CA THR A 136 15.64 6.70 -6.99
C THR A 136 14.82 5.93 -8.04
N ALA A 137 15.30 5.86 -9.28
CA ALA A 137 14.62 5.13 -10.34
C ALA A 137 14.61 3.61 -10.08
N TYR A 138 15.73 3.02 -9.66
CA TYR A 138 15.77 1.62 -9.21
C TYR A 138 14.80 1.36 -8.06
N PHE A 139 14.73 2.27 -7.08
CA PHE A 139 13.73 2.17 -6.02
C PHE A 139 12.32 2.10 -6.57
N PHE A 140 11.90 2.98 -7.45
CA PHE A 140 10.53 3.00 -7.97
C PHE A 140 10.23 1.88 -8.95
N ARG A 141 11.22 1.39 -9.72
CA ARG A 141 11.05 0.19 -10.54
C ARG A 141 10.73 -1.03 -9.68
N GLY A 142 11.56 -1.29 -8.68
CA GLY A 142 11.28 -2.37 -7.72
C GLY A 142 9.99 -2.14 -6.91
N PHE A 143 9.58 -0.88 -6.65
CA PHE A 143 8.32 -0.58 -5.97
C PHE A 143 7.11 -0.97 -6.84
N ALA A 144 7.11 -0.59 -8.10
CA ALA A 144 6.04 -0.90 -9.03
C ALA A 144 5.86 -2.42 -9.21
N MET A 145 6.96 -3.15 -9.36
CA MET A 145 6.92 -4.60 -9.47
C MET A 145 6.48 -5.28 -8.15
N LEU A 146 6.95 -4.80 -6.99
CA LEU A 146 6.53 -5.33 -5.69
C LEU A 146 5.03 -5.10 -5.43
N TRP A 147 4.49 -3.99 -5.95
CA TRP A 147 3.06 -3.71 -5.84
C TRP A 147 2.20 -4.69 -6.65
N LEU A 148 2.68 -5.15 -7.79
CA LEU A 148 1.92 -6.02 -8.69
C LEU A 148 2.16 -7.52 -8.43
N SER A 149 3.41 -7.91 -8.16
CA SER A 149 3.80 -9.32 -8.15
C SER A 149 2.97 -10.20 -7.22
N PRO A 150 2.70 -9.82 -5.96
CA PRO A 150 1.95 -10.68 -5.04
C PRO A 150 0.46 -10.79 -5.37
N TYR A 151 -0.09 -9.86 -6.15
CA TYR A 151 -1.51 -9.87 -6.53
C TYR A 151 -1.76 -10.59 -7.86
N TYR A 152 -0.76 -10.67 -8.76
CA TYR A 152 -0.99 -11.15 -10.13
C TYR A 152 -0.08 -12.30 -10.53
N GLY A 153 0.90 -12.67 -9.72
CA GLY A 153 1.86 -13.72 -10.01
C GLY A 153 1.92 -14.79 -8.92
N ASP A 154 2.23 -16.02 -9.32
CA ASP A 154 2.46 -17.13 -8.41
C ASP A 154 3.68 -17.98 -8.83
N ASN A 155 4.00 -19.00 -8.04
CA ASN A 155 5.04 -19.99 -8.35
C ASN A 155 4.43 -21.29 -8.91
N GLY A 156 3.31 -21.17 -9.60
CA GLY A 156 2.54 -22.28 -10.17
C GLY A 156 2.25 -22.04 -11.65
N PRO A 157 1.09 -22.50 -12.12
CA PRO A 157 0.75 -22.48 -13.55
C PRO A 157 0.63 -21.08 -14.16
N ASN A 158 0.41 -20.05 -13.33
CA ASN A 158 0.27 -18.67 -13.81
C ASN A 158 1.61 -18.01 -14.10
N GLY A 159 2.67 -18.38 -13.37
CA GLY A 159 3.96 -17.70 -13.44
C GLY A 159 3.95 -16.29 -12.83
N GLY A 160 5.01 -15.53 -13.11
CA GLY A 160 5.14 -14.15 -12.64
C GLY A 160 4.36 -13.14 -13.49
N ILE A 161 4.68 -11.86 -13.34
CA ILE A 161 4.22 -10.77 -14.21
C ILE A 161 5.33 -10.39 -15.21
N PRO A 162 5.02 -9.84 -16.40
CA PRO A 162 6.04 -9.44 -17.36
C PRO A 162 7.12 -8.54 -16.75
N ILE A 163 8.39 -8.87 -16.98
CA ILE A 163 9.54 -8.11 -16.50
C ILE A 163 10.03 -7.22 -17.64
N ILE A 164 9.74 -5.92 -17.57
CA ILE A 164 10.15 -4.91 -18.54
C ILE A 164 11.24 -4.04 -17.94
N LEU A 165 12.44 -4.11 -18.48
CA LEU A 165 13.62 -3.38 -17.99
C LEU A 165 14.03 -2.27 -18.98
N ASP A 166 14.95 -1.43 -18.55
CA ASP A 166 15.59 -0.39 -19.36
C ASP A 166 16.37 -0.93 -20.56
N THR A 167 16.78 -2.20 -20.50
CA THR A 167 17.45 -2.95 -21.56
C THR A 167 16.49 -3.71 -22.47
N THR A 168 15.18 -3.72 -22.18
CA THR A 168 14.19 -4.42 -23.01
C THR A 168 13.98 -3.66 -24.32
N GLU A 169 14.25 -4.32 -25.43
CA GLU A 169 14.04 -3.74 -26.76
C GLU A 169 12.56 -3.49 -27.03
N PRO A 170 12.18 -2.45 -27.80
CA PRO A 170 10.78 -2.14 -28.08
C PRO A 170 9.98 -3.30 -28.64
N ALA A 171 10.58 -4.12 -29.50
CA ALA A 171 9.94 -5.31 -30.07
C ALA A 171 9.68 -6.42 -29.03
N ALA A 172 10.37 -6.39 -27.89
CA ALA A 172 10.22 -7.33 -26.78
C ALA A 172 9.35 -6.78 -25.64
N MET A 173 8.71 -5.64 -25.82
CA MET A 173 7.78 -5.08 -24.80
C MET A 173 6.53 -5.96 -24.62
N ASP A 174 6.17 -6.75 -25.62
CA ASP A 174 5.19 -7.83 -25.49
C ASP A 174 5.87 -9.09 -24.91
N SER A 175 6.44 -8.93 -23.72
CA SER A 175 7.17 -10.00 -23.06
C SER A 175 6.21 -11.02 -22.44
N PRO A 176 6.50 -12.33 -22.59
CA PRO A 176 5.75 -13.34 -21.87
C PRO A 176 5.97 -13.22 -20.36
N ARG A 177 5.09 -13.83 -19.62
CA ARG A 177 5.26 -13.98 -18.18
C ARG A 177 6.47 -14.87 -17.87
N PRO A 178 7.30 -14.55 -16.87
CA PRO A 178 8.30 -15.48 -16.39
C PRO A 178 7.63 -16.73 -15.79
N ALA A 179 8.32 -17.86 -15.84
CA ALA A 179 7.77 -19.15 -15.38
C ALA A 179 7.38 -19.16 -13.88
N SER A 180 7.91 -18.24 -13.10
CA SER A 180 7.65 -18.12 -11.67
C SER A 180 7.71 -16.65 -11.24
N VAL A 181 6.86 -16.28 -10.28
CA VAL A 181 6.93 -14.97 -9.60
C VAL A 181 8.23 -14.79 -8.80
N LEU A 182 8.97 -15.86 -8.52
CA LEU A 182 10.29 -15.77 -7.92
C LEU A 182 11.27 -14.94 -8.77
N GLN A 183 11.17 -15.02 -10.10
CA GLN A 183 11.98 -14.18 -10.99
C GLN A 183 11.64 -12.68 -10.84
N ASN A 184 10.38 -12.36 -10.57
CA ASN A 184 10.00 -10.97 -10.23
C ASN A 184 10.60 -10.55 -8.89
N TYR A 185 10.54 -11.39 -7.85
CA TYR A 185 11.13 -11.06 -6.56
C TYR A 185 12.65 -10.94 -6.62
N ASP A 186 13.33 -11.77 -7.40
CA ASP A 186 14.78 -11.62 -7.64
C ASP A 186 15.11 -10.27 -8.29
N GLN A 187 14.33 -9.86 -9.30
CA GLN A 187 14.50 -8.55 -9.94
C GLN A 187 14.22 -7.41 -8.96
N ILE A 188 13.16 -7.50 -8.15
CA ILE A 188 12.81 -6.50 -7.15
C ILE A 188 13.93 -6.38 -6.11
N ILE A 189 14.44 -7.49 -5.59
CA ILE A 189 15.54 -7.51 -4.61
C ILE A 189 16.80 -6.91 -5.23
N GLY A 190 17.12 -7.25 -6.47
CA GLY A 190 18.22 -6.66 -7.23
C GLY A 190 18.08 -5.15 -7.35
N ASP A 191 16.95 -4.63 -7.81
CA ASP A 191 16.68 -3.20 -7.91
C ASP A 191 16.78 -2.48 -6.55
N ARG A 192 16.33 -3.13 -5.48
CA ARG A 192 16.42 -2.57 -4.12
C ARG A 192 17.85 -2.53 -3.60
N ARG A 193 18.67 -3.53 -3.94
CA ARG A 193 20.12 -3.51 -3.63
C ARG A 193 20.80 -2.37 -4.38
N GLU A 194 20.56 -2.22 -5.68
CA GLU A 194 21.06 -1.12 -6.50
C GLU A 194 20.63 0.25 -5.93
N ALA A 195 19.38 0.39 -5.52
CA ALA A 195 18.89 1.58 -4.84
C ALA A 195 19.61 1.83 -3.50
N GLY A 196 19.77 0.79 -2.69
CA GLY A 196 20.45 0.87 -1.39
C GLY A 196 21.89 1.33 -1.47
N GLU A 197 22.61 0.96 -2.56
CA GLU A 197 23.99 1.42 -2.78
C GLU A 197 24.05 2.89 -3.21
N ARG A 198 23.08 3.37 -3.99
CA ARG A 198 23.10 4.70 -4.62
C ARG A 198 22.37 5.79 -3.83
N LEU A 199 21.35 5.44 -3.07
CA LEU A 199 20.56 6.41 -2.34
C LEU A 199 21.33 6.98 -1.13
N PRO A 200 21.00 8.22 -0.72
CA PRO A 200 21.55 8.79 0.51
C PRO A 200 20.97 8.13 1.76
N LEU A 201 21.60 8.36 2.90
CA LEU A 201 20.98 8.18 4.20
C LEU A 201 19.87 9.23 4.42
N PHE A 202 18.91 8.97 5.29
CA PHE A 202 17.81 9.91 5.56
C PHE A 202 18.32 11.26 6.07
N SER A 203 19.33 11.26 6.96
CA SER A 203 19.96 12.46 7.52
C SER A 203 20.68 13.34 6.48
N GLN A 204 20.91 12.82 5.29
CA GLN A 204 21.55 13.54 4.18
C GLN A 204 20.52 14.18 3.23
N LEU A 205 19.22 13.93 3.44
CA LEU A 205 18.15 14.57 2.68
C LEU A 205 17.92 15.98 3.20
N ALA A 206 17.74 16.93 2.29
CA ALA A 206 17.26 18.27 2.65
C ALA A 206 15.77 18.20 3.06
N PRO A 207 15.26 19.12 3.91
CA PRO A 207 13.87 19.10 4.36
C PRO A 207 12.83 19.03 3.24
N GLN A 208 13.08 19.69 2.12
CA GLN A 208 12.22 19.65 0.93
C GLN A 208 12.26 18.31 0.18
N GLU A 209 13.19 17.42 0.51
CA GLU A 209 13.34 16.08 -0.05
C GLU A 209 12.77 15.00 0.88
N TYR A 210 12.24 15.36 2.03
CA TYR A 210 11.56 14.40 2.90
C TYR A 210 10.39 13.78 2.14
N GLY A 211 10.29 12.45 2.19
CA GLY A 211 9.39 11.68 1.32
C GLY A 211 10.09 11.07 0.10
N MET A 212 11.31 11.53 -0.26
CA MET A 212 12.13 10.81 -1.24
C MET A 212 12.69 9.51 -0.64
N PRO A 213 12.92 8.47 -1.47
CA PRO A 213 13.48 7.22 -0.98
C PRO A 213 14.92 7.41 -0.51
N HIS A 214 15.30 6.63 0.50
CA HIS A 214 16.63 6.61 1.10
C HIS A 214 17.06 5.17 1.40
N LYS A 215 18.30 4.95 1.80
CA LYS A 215 18.89 3.61 2.00
C LYS A 215 18.02 2.67 2.83
N ALA A 216 17.53 3.12 3.98
CA ALA A 216 16.69 2.30 4.85
C ALA A 216 15.39 1.87 4.16
N ALA A 217 14.79 2.74 3.34
CA ALA A 217 13.59 2.40 2.57
C ALA A 217 13.89 1.30 1.54
N ALA A 218 15.01 1.41 0.82
CA ALA A 218 15.41 0.39 -0.14
C ALA A 218 15.61 -0.98 0.53
N TRP A 219 16.32 -1.04 1.64
CA TRP A 219 16.55 -2.29 2.37
C TRP A 219 15.29 -2.88 2.99
N ALA A 220 14.43 -2.04 3.59
CA ALA A 220 13.19 -2.51 4.19
C ALA A 220 12.23 -3.10 3.15
N PHE A 221 12.11 -2.49 1.97
CA PHE A 221 11.32 -3.06 0.89
C PHE A 221 11.98 -4.28 0.23
N ALA A 222 13.32 -4.40 0.23
CA ALA A 222 13.99 -5.63 -0.16
C ALA A 222 13.65 -6.78 0.79
N ALA A 223 13.63 -6.52 2.11
CA ALA A 223 13.20 -7.49 3.11
C ALA A 223 11.75 -7.96 2.87
N ARG A 224 10.84 -7.03 2.56
CA ARG A 224 9.44 -7.37 2.26
C ARG A 224 9.30 -8.22 0.98
N ALA A 225 10.03 -7.89 -0.07
CA ALA A 225 10.04 -8.68 -1.30
C ALA A 225 10.58 -10.11 -1.04
N ALA A 226 11.67 -10.22 -0.28
CA ALA A 226 12.22 -11.50 0.13
C ALA A 226 11.25 -12.29 1.03
N LEU A 227 10.49 -11.62 1.92
CA LEU A 227 9.48 -12.27 2.75
C LEU A 227 8.35 -12.88 1.91
N TYR A 228 7.91 -12.17 0.86
CA TYR A 228 6.92 -12.72 -0.07
C TYR A 228 7.49 -13.87 -0.92
N ALA A 229 8.76 -13.80 -1.32
CA ALA A 229 9.41 -14.91 -2.01
C ALA A 229 9.61 -16.15 -1.12
N ALA A 230 9.81 -15.94 0.18
CA ALA A 230 10.08 -17.02 1.15
C ALA A 230 8.92 -18.02 1.33
N GLN A 231 7.68 -17.63 0.95
CA GLN A 231 6.56 -18.59 0.91
C GLN A 231 6.78 -19.72 -0.11
N PHE A 232 7.57 -19.47 -1.16
CA PHE A 232 7.86 -20.42 -2.23
C PHE A 232 9.24 -21.08 -2.10
N ASP A 233 10.21 -20.38 -1.48
CA ASP A 233 11.57 -20.89 -1.29
C ASP A 233 12.18 -20.29 0.00
N ALA A 234 12.37 -21.14 0.99
CA ALA A 234 12.84 -20.75 2.33
C ALA A 234 14.23 -20.07 2.34
N LYS A 235 15.04 -20.20 1.27
CA LYS A 235 16.34 -19.49 1.18
C LYS A 235 16.21 -17.97 1.31
N TYR A 236 15.05 -17.40 0.91
CA TYR A 236 14.83 -15.96 0.98
C TYR A 236 14.71 -15.42 2.41
N TYR A 237 14.50 -16.28 3.43
CA TYR A 237 14.57 -15.82 4.83
C TYR A 237 15.96 -15.27 5.18
N ASP A 238 17.05 -15.76 4.56
CA ASP A 238 18.37 -15.19 4.75
C ASP A 238 18.45 -13.75 4.25
N THR A 239 17.85 -13.47 3.10
CA THR A 239 17.78 -12.11 2.56
C THR A 239 16.88 -11.20 3.44
N VAL A 240 15.78 -11.73 4.00
CA VAL A 240 14.96 -10.96 4.96
C VAL A 240 15.81 -10.52 6.15
N ILE A 241 16.53 -11.47 6.78
CA ILE A 241 17.38 -11.19 7.94
C ILE A 241 18.46 -10.16 7.57
N GLU A 242 19.21 -10.39 6.48
CA GLU A 242 20.26 -9.48 6.01
C GLU A 242 19.73 -8.05 5.83
N MET A 243 18.62 -7.88 5.14
CA MET A 243 18.08 -6.55 4.84
C MET A 243 17.51 -5.86 6.08
N CYS A 244 16.86 -6.61 6.98
CA CYS A 244 16.41 -6.08 8.25
C CYS A 244 17.59 -5.65 9.13
N ASP A 245 18.69 -6.42 9.15
CA ASP A 245 19.91 -6.09 9.90
C ASP A 245 20.54 -4.79 9.40
N LYS A 246 20.57 -4.54 8.09
CA LYS A 246 21.04 -3.26 7.53
C LYS A 246 20.22 -2.09 8.05
N VAL A 247 18.89 -2.21 8.15
CA VAL A 247 18.03 -1.16 8.70
C VAL A 247 18.24 -1.00 10.20
N MET A 248 18.26 -2.11 10.94
CA MET A 248 18.43 -2.12 12.40
C MET A 248 19.81 -1.67 12.85
N GLY A 249 20.83 -1.85 12.01
CA GLY A 249 22.22 -1.43 12.25
C GLY A 249 22.47 0.07 12.03
N LEU A 250 21.50 0.84 11.55
CA LEU A 250 21.65 2.28 11.40
C LEU A 250 21.80 2.97 12.76
N THR A 251 22.66 3.98 12.83
CA THR A 251 23.01 4.68 14.07
C THR A 251 22.88 6.19 13.93
N GLY A 252 23.03 6.91 15.05
CA GLY A 252 22.97 8.38 15.05
C GLY A 252 21.63 8.91 14.55
N ALA A 253 21.66 9.90 13.68
CA ALA A 253 20.47 10.54 13.11
C ALA A 253 19.68 9.62 12.16
N ASP A 254 20.28 8.53 11.67
CA ASP A 254 19.65 7.57 10.78
C ASP A 254 19.07 6.36 11.51
N LYS A 255 19.27 6.25 12.83
CA LYS A 255 18.72 5.18 13.64
C LYS A 255 17.21 5.07 13.46
N ARG A 256 16.75 3.82 13.24
CA ARG A 256 15.33 3.50 13.20
C ARG A 256 14.94 2.79 14.48
N GLU A 257 13.84 3.23 15.08
CA GLU A 257 13.34 2.66 16.33
C GLU A 257 11.83 2.85 16.47
N LEU A 258 11.21 2.02 17.31
CA LEU A 258 9.80 2.18 17.63
C LEU A 258 9.57 3.52 18.33
N PHE A 259 8.59 4.26 17.87
CA PHE A 259 8.12 5.44 18.58
C PHE A 259 7.39 5.02 19.88
N ASP A 260 7.84 5.54 20.99
CA ASP A 260 7.22 5.35 22.30
C ASP A 260 7.46 6.62 23.15
N ASP A 261 6.41 7.34 23.47
CA ASP A 261 6.47 8.53 24.32
C ASP A 261 6.38 8.21 25.83
N GLY A 262 6.40 6.93 26.18
CA GLY A 262 6.30 6.46 27.57
C GLY A 262 4.87 6.44 28.13
N THR A 263 3.88 6.88 27.38
CA THR A 263 2.47 6.90 27.79
C THR A 263 1.68 5.73 27.20
N ASP A 264 0.50 5.44 27.74
CA ASP A 264 -0.43 4.45 27.16
C ASP A 264 -0.96 4.88 25.78
N LYS A 265 -0.73 6.12 25.39
CA LYS A 265 -1.08 6.67 24.08
C LYS A 265 0.07 6.61 23.07
N GLY A 266 1.22 6.03 23.42
CA GLY A 266 2.40 6.01 22.54
C GLY A 266 2.08 5.50 21.13
N PHE A 267 1.34 4.39 21.01
CA PHE A 267 0.92 3.91 19.69
C PHE A 267 -0.05 4.86 18.97
N ALA A 268 -1.02 5.44 19.69
CA ALA A 268 -1.94 6.42 19.09
C ALA A 268 -1.21 7.70 18.66
N ASN A 269 -0.23 8.14 19.44
CA ASN A 269 0.55 9.34 19.13
C ASN A 269 1.55 9.16 17.97
N LEU A 270 1.87 7.93 17.60
CA LEU A 270 2.61 7.64 16.36
C LEU A 270 1.90 8.21 15.13
N TRP A 271 0.56 8.21 15.13
CA TRP A 271 -0.27 8.66 13.99
C TRP A 271 -0.56 10.17 14.02
N ARG A 272 0.28 10.94 14.66
CA ARG A 272 0.23 12.40 14.67
C ARG A 272 1.10 12.98 13.55
N LYS A 273 0.70 14.13 12.98
CA LYS A 273 1.48 14.82 11.92
C LYS A 273 2.91 15.14 12.36
N GLN A 274 3.14 15.34 13.66
CA GLN A 274 4.47 15.61 14.23
C GLN A 274 5.42 14.42 14.10
N GLN A 275 4.90 13.21 13.87
CA GLN A 275 5.68 11.99 13.66
C GLN A 275 6.01 11.72 12.20
N ASN A 276 5.49 12.51 11.26
CA ASN A 276 5.87 12.41 9.86
C ASN A 276 7.40 12.44 9.74
N CYS A 277 7.96 11.45 9.04
CA CYS A 277 9.41 11.27 8.92
C CYS A 277 10.18 11.08 10.24
N GLY A 278 9.50 10.74 11.34
CA GLY A 278 10.12 10.38 12.61
C GLY A 278 10.92 9.07 12.53
N SER A 279 11.55 8.69 13.64
CA SER A 279 12.47 7.53 13.69
C SER A 279 11.80 6.19 13.34
N GLU A 280 10.49 6.05 13.56
CA GLU A 280 9.77 4.83 13.21
C GLU A 280 9.36 4.79 11.74
N TYR A 281 9.06 5.93 11.10
CA TYR A 281 8.68 5.99 9.69
C TYR A 281 9.90 5.79 8.80
N ILE A 282 9.85 4.79 7.91
CA ILE A 282 10.93 4.49 6.97
C ILE A 282 10.62 5.07 5.59
N PHE A 283 9.39 4.88 5.10
CA PHE A 283 8.98 5.49 3.85
C PHE A 283 7.50 5.87 3.89
N SER A 284 7.21 7.12 3.57
CA SER A 284 5.87 7.68 3.59
C SER A 284 5.63 8.57 2.38
N LEU A 285 4.40 8.55 1.89
CA LEU A 285 3.92 9.50 0.90
C LEU A 285 3.43 10.74 1.65
N LEU A 286 4.20 11.79 1.57
CA LEU A 286 3.89 13.05 2.25
C LEU A 286 2.95 13.90 1.41
N GLY A 287 2.06 14.64 2.09
CA GLY A 287 1.24 15.67 1.49
C GLY A 287 1.73 17.07 1.88
N SER A 288 1.39 18.08 1.07
CA SER A 288 1.58 19.46 1.44
C SER A 288 0.44 19.96 2.33
N ALA A 289 0.66 21.09 3.02
CA ALA A 289 -0.40 21.75 3.80
C ALA A 289 -1.55 22.28 2.91
N VAL A 290 -1.29 22.49 1.62
CA VAL A 290 -2.26 22.99 0.64
C VAL A 290 -2.91 21.82 -0.11
N ASP A 291 -2.09 20.82 -0.49
CA ASP A 291 -2.49 19.60 -1.19
C ASP A 291 -2.05 18.40 -0.37
N GLY A 292 -2.46 18.35 0.89
CA GLY A 292 -2.25 17.18 1.71
C GLY A 292 -2.75 15.96 0.95
N PRO A 293 -2.30 14.74 1.25
CA PRO A 293 -2.93 13.59 0.67
C PRO A 293 -4.40 13.79 0.94
N LYS A 294 -5.16 14.18 -0.07
CA LYS A 294 -6.63 14.33 0.00
C LYS A 294 -7.20 13.05 0.56
N PHE A 295 -6.32 12.09 0.76
CA PHE A 295 -6.65 10.77 1.10
C PHE A 295 -5.62 10.13 2.02
N HIS A 296 -5.85 10.25 3.27
CA HIS A 296 -5.53 9.13 4.12
C HIS A 296 -6.65 8.12 3.91
N GLY A 297 -6.40 7.02 3.16
CA GLY A 297 -7.43 6.10 2.69
C GLY A 297 -8.45 5.69 3.76
N MET A 298 -8.02 5.61 5.03
CA MET A 298 -8.91 5.25 6.13
C MET A 298 -9.87 6.35 6.57
N SER A 299 -9.54 7.62 6.44
CA SER A 299 -10.43 8.70 6.85
C SER A 299 -11.69 8.78 5.99
N PHE A 300 -11.65 8.27 4.77
CA PHE A 300 -12.82 8.17 3.90
C PHE A 300 -13.67 6.92 4.11
N GLN A 301 -13.17 5.99 4.88
CA GLN A 301 -13.80 4.69 5.02
C GLN A 301 -14.80 4.66 6.16
N ASN A 302 -14.70 5.61 7.09
CA ASN A 302 -15.62 5.64 8.22
C ASN A 302 -17.03 6.07 7.81
N GLY A 303 -18.04 5.36 8.29
CA GLY A 303 -19.40 5.87 8.33
C GLY A 303 -19.49 7.10 9.22
N GLY A 304 -20.37 8.03 8.89
CA GLY A 304 -20.57 9.25 9.68
C GLY A 304 -21.05 8.96 11.09
N TRP A 305 -20.75 9.89 11.99
CA TRP A 305 -21.39 9.98 13.31
C TRP A 305 -21.66 11.45 13.64
N GLY A 306 -22.90 11.83 13.59
CA GLY A 306 -23.30 13.20 13.91
C GLY A 306 -22.70 14.25 12.97
N LEU A 307 -21.69 15.00 13.41
CA LEU A 307 -21.06 16.08 12.66
C LEU A 307 -20.10 15.61 11.57
N TYR A 308 -19.69 14.35 11.63
CA TYR A 308 -18.77 13.76 10.68
C TYR A 308 -19.53 12.82 9.75
N ASN A 309 -19.70 13.25 8.52
CA ASN A 309 -20.39 12.45 7.51
C ASN A 309 -19.35 11.94 6.50
N HIS A 310 -19.25 10.62 6.38
CA HIS A 310 -18.34 9.94 5.48
C HIS A 310 -19.06 8.87 4.67
N TRP A 311 -18.38 8.34 3.66
CA TRP A 311 -18.98 7.39 2.73
C TRP A 311 -19.15 6.00 3.31
N GLY A 312 -18.38 5.61 4.33
CA GLY A 312 -18.55 4.33 5.04
C GLY A 312 -18.27 3.10 4.19
N TYR A 313 -17.34 3.19 3.23
CA TYR A 313 -17.06 2.09 2.30
C TYR A 313 -16.49 0.85 2.97
N PHE A 314 -15.66 1.03 3.99
CA PHE A 314 -14.99 -0.05 4.68
C PHE A 314 -15.17 0.08 6.18
N GLN A 315 -15.20 -1.04 6.86
CA GLN A 315 -15.49 -1.08 8.29
C GLN A 315 -14.66 -2.19 8.95
N PRO A 316 -14.14 -1.98 10.19
CA PRO A 316 -13.43 -3.00 10.92
C PRO A 316 -14.34 -4.15 11.33
N THR A 317 -13.78 -5.34 11.49
CA THR A 317 -14.51 -6.54 11.93
C THR A 317 -14.37 -6.78 13.43
N LEU A 318 -15.35 -7.46 14.03
CA LEU A 318 -15.26 -7.90 15.43
C LEU A 318 -14.12 -8.93 15.62
N SER A 319 -13.76 -9.67 14.58
CA SER A 319 -12.61 -10.58 14.59
C SER A 319 -11.30 -9.86 14.88
N LEU A 320 -11.09 -8.69 14.28
CA LEU A 320 -9.91 -7.88 14.58
C LEU A 320 -9.95 -7.31 16.00
N TRP A 321 -11.10 -6.79 16.44
CA TRP A 321 -11.24 -6.30 17.82
C TRP A 321 -10.85 -7.36 18.86
N ASN A 322 -11.30 -8.59 18.64
CA ASN A 322 -11.04 -9.71 19.53
C ASN A 322 -9.61 -10.30 19.41
N ALA A 323 -8.85 -9.91 18.39
CA ALA A 323 -7.45 -10.32 18.23
C ALA A 323 -6.50 -9.61 19.21
N PHE A 324 -6.89 -8.42 19.71
CA PHE A 324 -6.11 -7.68 20.67
C PHE A 324 -6.21 -8.31 22.06
N GLU A 325 -5.07 -8.49 22.72
CA GLU A 325 -5.01 -8.98 24.09
C GLU A 325 -5.62 -7.96 25.08
N SER A 326 -6.04 -8.45 26.24
CA SER A 326 -6.48 -7.58 27.32
C SER A 326 -5.37 -6.60 27.73
N GLY A 327 -5.65 -5.32 27.78
CA GLY A 327 -4.67 -4.28 28.09
C GLY A 327 -3.82 -3.79 26.90
N ASP A 328 -4.02 -4.35 25.70
CA ASP A 328 -3.34 -3.89 24.49
C ASP A 328 -3.80 -2.48 24.09
N THR A 329 -2.92 -1.50 24.25
CA THR A 329 -3.23 -0.09 23.96
C THR A 329 -3.43 0.20 22.48
N ARG A 330 -3.00 -0.69 21.59
CA ARG A 330 -3.20 -0.56 20.15
C ARG A 330 -4.66 -0.72 19.75
N ARG A 331 -5.44 -1.50 20.50
CA ARG A 331 -6.85 -1.78 20.19
C ARG A 331 -7.65 -0.49 20.07
N ASP A 332 -7.67 0.31 21.12
CA ASP A 332 -8.45 1.55 21.18
C ASP A 332 -7.86 2.66 20.29
N ALA A 333 -6.59 2.56 19.93
CA ALA A 333 -5.96 3.44 18.94
C ALA A 333 -6.29 3.06 17.49
N THR A 334 -6.74 1.82 17.25
CA THR A 334 -7.00 1.29 15.91
C THR A 334 -8.49 1.32 15.55
N ILE A 335 -9.37 1.03 16.52
CA ILE A 335 -10.82 0.86 16.30
C ILE A 335 -11.58 1.72 17.31
N ILE A 336 -12.67 2.35 16.85
CA ILE A 336 -13.68 2.98 17.70
C ILE A 336 -14.78 1.94 17.95
N TYR A 337 -15.01 1.64 19.21
CA TYR A 337 -16.00 0.68 19.69
C TYR A 337 -17.19 1.42 20.35
N PRO A 338 -18.43 0.91 20.25
CA PRO A 338 -19.58 1.54 20.88
C PRO A 338 -19.38 1.82 22.37
N GLY A 339 -19.80 3.01 22.82
CA GLY A 339 -19.64 3.47 24.19
C GLY A 339 -18.31 4.17 24.49
N GLN A 340 -17.31 4.10 23.61
CA GLN A 340 -16.07 4.85 23.79
C GLN A 340 -16.29 6.35 23.65
N THR A 341 -15.64 7.12 24.53
CA THR A 341 -15.52 8.57 24.38
C THR A 341 -14.27 8.88 23.57
N ILE A 342 -14.43 9.58 22.47
CA ILE A 342 -13.34 10.05 21.62
C ILE A 342 -13.36 11.57 21.52
N ARG A 343 -12.18 12.20 21.46
CA ARG A 343 -12.05 13.61 21.12
C ARG A 343 -12.08 13.73 19.60
N PHE A 344 -12.99 14.51 19.05
CA PHE A 344 -13.08 14.69 17.60
C PHE A 344 -13.54 16.11 17.26
N MET A 345 -12.75 16.83 16.46
CA MET A 345 -13.04 18.21 16.04
C MET A 345 -13.39 19.14 17.20
N GLY A 346 -12.61 19.05 18.30
CA GLY A 346 -12.77 19.89 19.47
C GLY A 346 -13.91 19.49 20.42
N ARG A 347 -14.59 18.38 20.22
CA ARG A 347 -15.70 17.88 21.04
C ARG A 347 -15.43 16.48 21.55
N ASP A 348 -15.97 16.16 22.73
CA ASP A 348 -16.01 14.79 23.22
C ASP A 348 -17.27 14.11 22.72
N ILE A 349 -17.10 12.99 22.03
CA ILE A 349 -18.16 12.22 21.39
C ILE A 349 -18.23 10.86 22.06
N VAL A 350 -19.41 10.48 22.56
CA VAL A 350 -19.68 9.10 22.99
C VAL A 350 -20.25 8.36 21.79
N PHE A 351 -19.44 7.48 21.21
CA PHE A 351 -19.78 6.75 19.98
C PHE A 351 -20.94 5.78 20.23
N GLY A 352 -22.03 5.95 19.49
CA GLY A 352 -23.28 5.17 19.66
C GLY A 352 -24.29 5.81 20.61
N SER A 353 -24.02 7.01 21.16
CA SER A 353 -25.01 7.75 21.96
C SER A 353 -26.17 8.26 21.11
N SER A 354 -27.24 8.74 21.77
CA SER A 354 -28.40 9.33 21.08
C SER A 354 -28.04 10.49 20.16
N SER A 355 -26.98 11.24 20.47
CA SER A 355 -26.49 12.37 19.67
C SER A 355 -25.49 11.97 18.59
N TYR A 356 -24.86 10.81 18.72
CA TYR A 356 -23.77 10.32 17.85
C TYR A 356 -23.98 8.85 17.50
N SER A 357 -25.12 8.59 16.83
CA SER A 357 -25.49 7.24 16.41
C SER A 357 -24.48 6.65 15.43
N ILE A 358 -24.30 5.33 15.52
CA ILE A 358 -23.37 4.60 14.67
C ILE A 358 -23.96 4.40 13.28
N SER A 359 -23.23 4.83 12.25
CA SER A 359 -23.53 4.55 10.84
C SER A 359 -22.52 3.56 10.28
N SER A 360 -22.54 2.34 10.82
CA SER A 360 -21.63 1.25 10.45
C SER A 360 -22.35 -0.07 10.57
N ASP A 361 -22.28 -0.90 9.52
CA ASP A 361 -22.93 -2.23 9.50
C ASP A 361 -22.24 -3.22 10.45
N THR A 362 -20.97 -2.98 10.79
CA THR A 362 -20.24 -3.77 11.78
C THR A 362 -20.38 -3.22 13.21
N GLY A 363 -21.00 -2.06 13.38
CA GLY A 363 -21.12 -1.38 14.67
C GLY A 363 -19.86 -0.69 15.15
N MET A 364 -18.78 -0.69 14.38
CA MET A 364 -17.47 -0.12 14.73
C MET A 364 -16.96 0.81 13.64
N SER A 365 -15.95 1.63 13.96
CA SER A 365 -15.29 2.52 13.00
C SER A 365 -13.76 2.49 13.16
N PHE A 366 -13.06 2.89 12.12
CA PHE A 366 -11.60 3.07 12.16
C PHE A 366 -11.22 4.27 13.00
N ARG A 367 -10.10 4.18 13.72
CA ARG A 367 -9.53 5.28 14.48
C ARG A 367 -8.10 5.62 14.10
N LYS A 368 -7.31 4.64 13.70
CA LYS A 368 -5.85 4.71 13.55
C LYS A 368 -5.34 5.97 12.85
N PHE A 369 -6.03 6.47 11.85
CA PHE A 369 -5.64 7.62 11.04
C PHE A 369 -6.53 8.86 11.26
N LEU A 370 -7.35 8.86 12.32
CA LEU A 370 -8.19 10.00 12.68
C LEU A 370 -7.51 11.02 13.60
N SER A 371 -6.29 10.74 14.04
CA SER A 371 -5.58 11.58 15.01
C SER A 371 -5.46 13.06 14.62
N PRO A 372 -5.35 13.48 13.35
CA PRO A 372 -5.36 14.90 13.00
C PRO A 372 -6.64 15.63 13.42
N TRP A 373 -7.79 14.93 13.43
CA TRP A 373 -9.08 15.49 13.89
C TRP A 373 -9.30 15.36 15.39
N GLU A 374 -8.50 14.55 16.07
CA GLU A 374 -8.48 14.43 17.52
C GLU A 374 -7.61 15.50 18.20
N GLU A 375 -6.82 16.27 17.43
CA GLU A 375 -5.98 17.34 17.98
C GLU A 375 -6.82 18.51 18.50
N ALA A 376 -6.35 19.14 19.59
CA ALA A 376 -7.11 20.18 20.31
C ALA A 376 -7.39 21.44 19.47
N ASP A 377 -6.54 21.74 18.49
CA ASP A 377 -6.65 22.89 17.60
C ASP A 377 -7.47 22.61 16.32
N CYS A 378 -7.87 21.36 16.10
CA CYS A 378 -8.77 21.01 15.01
C CYS A 378 -10.15 21.62 15.23
N LYS A 379 -10.53 22.58 14.38
CA LYS A 379 -11.80 23.33 14.49
C LYS A 379 -12.83 22.92 13.43
N GLY A 380 -12.72 21.75 12.86
CA GLY A 380 -13.66 21.26 11.86
C GLY A 380 -13.55 21.94 10.48
N LYS A 381 -12.51 22.73 10.24
CA LYS A 381 -12.28 23.38 8.94
C LYS A 381 -11.62 22.46 7.92
N GLU A 382 -11.10 21.33 8.36
CA GLU A 382 -10.31 20.40 7.55
C GLU A 382 -11.18 19.28 6.94
N VAL A 383 -12.46 19.26 7.27
CA VAL A 383 -13.45 18.35 6.69
C VAL A 383 -14.55 19.23 6.10
N ASN A 384 -14.84 19.10 4.82
CA ASN A 384 -15.96 19.84 4.22
C ASN A 384 -17.29 19.33 4.77
N SER A 385 -18.38 20.07 4.51
CA SER A 385 -19.72 19.73 4.98
C SER A 385 -20.21 18.36 4.50
N ASN A 386 -19.60 17.81 3.46
CA ASN A 386 -19.94 16.50 2.89
C ASN A 386 -18.97 15.39 3.34
N GLY A 387 -17.90 15.73 4.06
CA GLY A 387 -16.87 14.77 4.43
C GLY A 387 -15.99 14.32 3.27
N ASP A 388 -16.13 14.89 2.08
CA ASP A 388 -15.52 14.40 0.85
C ASP A 388 -14.05 14.83 0.67
N ASN A 389 -13.60 15.84 1.41
CA ASN A 389 -12.26 16.41 1.28
C ASN A 389 -11.59 16.55 2.64
N ALA A 390 -11.46 15.45 3.35
CA ALA A 390 -10.61 15.43 4.53
C ALA A 390 -9.17 15.59 4.07
N SER A 391 -8.65 16.81 4.06
CA SER A 391 -7.22 17.04 3.90
C SER A 391 -6.55 17.03 5.25
N ASN A 392 -5.54 16.23 5.40
CA ASN A 392 -4.65 16.29 6.55
C ASN A 392 -3.20 16.20 6.07
N THR A 393 -2.27 16.61 6.92
CA THR A 393 -0.84 16.57 6.63
C THR A 393 -0.16 15.30 7.15
N LEU A 394 -0.93 14.33 7.62
CA LEU A 394 -0.40 13.03 8.03
C LEU A 394 0.01 12.25 6.77
N GLY A 395 1.30 11.93 6.66
CA GLY A 395 1.83 11.12 5.56
C GLY A 395 1.30 9.69 5.60
N THR A 396 1.00 9.13 4.43
CA THR A 396 0.67 7.72 4.31
C THR A 396 1.93 6.88 4.48
N CYS A 397 2.09 6.25 5.64
CA CYS A 397 3.23 5.39 5.92
C CYS A 397 3.10 4.06 5.16
N LEU A 398 4.05 3.76 4.27
CA LEU A 398 4.07 2.52 3.50
C LEU A 398 4.95 1.44 4.12
N ILE A 399 5.94 1.85 4.91
CA ILE A 399 6.77 0.94 5.70
C ILE A 399 7.37 1.66 6.90
N ARG A 400 7.37 1.00 8.05
CA ARG A 400 7.90 1.51 9.30
C ARG A 400 8.69 0.46 10.06
N PHE A 401 9.41 0.90 11.07
CA PHE A 401 10.37 0.04 11.79
C PHE A 401 9.74 -1.15 12.49
N ALA A 402 8.49 -1.05 12.95
CA ALA A 402 7.77 -2.19 13.51
C ALA A 402 7.62 -3.33 12.52
N ASP A 403 7.37 -3.04 11.23
CA ASP A 403 7.30 -4.08 10.21
C ASP A 403 8.66 -4.74 9.97
N VAL A 404 9.77 -3.98 10.04
CA VAL A 404 11.12 -4.55 9.96
C VAL A 404 11.38 -5.55 11.09
N LEU A 405 10.98 -5.22 12.32
CA LEU A 405 11.10 -6.14 13.46
C LEU A 405 10.28 -7.41 13.27
N LEU A 406 9.04 -7.25 12.79
CA LEU A 406 8.12 -8.37 12.56
C LEU A 406 8.56 -9.25 11.39
N MET A 407 9.08 -8.67 10.29
CA MET A 407 9.63 -9.44 9.18
C MET A 407 10.85 -10.26 9.62
N LYS A 408 11.76 -9.66 10.39
CA LYS A 408 12.92 -10.40 10.92
C LYS A 408 12.51 -11.50 11.90
N ALA A 409 11.59 -11.21 12.83
CA ALA A 409 11.08 -12.20 13.76
C ALA A 409 10.42 -13.38 13.03
N GLU A 410 9.65 -13.11 12.00
CA GLU A 410 9.06 -14.16 11.16
C GLU A 410 10.14 -15.01 10.50
N ALA A 411 11.12 -14.40 9.83
CA ALA A 411 12.18 -15.13 9.17
C ALA A 411 12.96 -16.04 10.14
N LEU A 412 13.25 -15.56 11.34
CA LEU A 412 13.92 -16.34 12.38
C LEU A 412 13.08 -17.53 12.85
N ILE A 413 11.77 -17.31 13.11
CA ILE A 413 10.87 -18.39 13.54
C ILE A 413 10.71 -19.46 12.46
N TRP A 414 10.58 -19.06 11.18
CA TRP A 414 10.41 -20.04 10.10
C TRP A 414 11.71 -20.78 9.78
N LYS A 415 12.86 -20.12 9.93
CA LYS A 415 14.17 -20.72 9.66
C LYS A 415 14.72 -21.55 10.81
N ASN A 416 14.68 -21.03 12.03
CA ASN A 416 15.33 -21.62 13.21
C ASN A 416 14.35 -22.42 14.07
N GLY A 417 13.04 -22.24 13.89
CA GLY A 417 11.99 -22.85 14.71
C GLY A 417 11.38 -21.88 15.72
N GLU A 418 10.25 -22.30 16.27
CA GLU A 418 9.56 -21.56 17.33
C GLU A 418 10.41 -21.48 18.59
N GLY A 419 10.30 -20.37 19.32
CA GLY A 419 11.09 -20.12 20.52
C GLY A 419 12.46 -19.51 20.26
N ASP A 420 12.79 -19.14 19.00
CA ASP A 420 14.04 -18.45 18.67
C ASP A 420 14.28 -17.25 19.59
N ALA A 421 15.50 -17.15 20.15
CA ALA A 421 15.81 -16.18 21.19
C ALA A 421 15.79 -14.73 20.67
N GLU A 422 16.25 -14.49 19.45
CA GLU A 422 16.23 -13.16 18.85
C GLU A 422 14.81 -12.77 18.43
N ALA A 423 14.05 -13.68 17.83
CA ALA A 423 12.65 -13.46 17.52
C ALA A 423 11.84 -13.09 18.77
N LYS A 424 12.10 -13.75 19.90
CA LYS A 424 11.50 -13.42 21.19
C LYS A 424 11.81 -11.98 21.62
N GLN A 425 13.05 -11.53 21.47
CA GLN A 425 13.44 -10.16 21.80
C GLN A 425 12.72 -9.14 20.90
N LEU A 426 12.64 -9.41 19.60
CA LEU A 426 11.97 -8.54 18.63
C LEU A 426 10.46 -8.41 18.92
N LEU A 427 9.78 -9.52 19.18
CA LEU A 427 8.36 -9.53 19.55
C LEU A 427 8.11 -8.83 20.89
N ASN A 428 9.00 -9.01 21.88
CA ASN A 428 8.90 -8.31 23.16
C ASN A 428 9.03 -6.80 23.03
N ARG A 429 9.81 -6.28 22.08
CA ARG A 429 9.84 -4.84 21.79
C ARG A 429 8.48 -4.33 21.30
N ILE A 430 7.80 -5.08 20.44
CA ILE A 430 6.44 -4.75 19.97
C ILE A 430 5.45 -4.79 21.13
N ARG A 431 5.47 -5.87 21.94
CA ARG A 431 4.59 -6.05 23.11
C ARG A 431 4.79 -4.94 24.14
N LYS A 432 6.03 -4.59 24.44
CA LYS A 432 6.36 -3.51 25.38
C LYS A 432 5.73 -2.17 24.96
N ARG A 433 5.90 -1.79 23.70
CA ARG A 433 5.29 -0.56 23.18
C ARG A 433 3.75 -0.60 23.25
N ALA A 434 3.14 -1.79 23.08
CA ALA A 434 1.70 -2.03 23.24
C ALA A 434 1.24 -2.11 24.71
N ARG A 435 2.14 -1.93 25.70
CA ARG A 435 1.89 -2.10 27.14
C ARG A 435 1.51 -3.52 27.55
N LEU A 436 1.93 -4.49 26.76
CA LEU A 436 1.77 -5.92 27.06
C LEU A 436 3.00 -6.48 27.80
N PRO A 437 2.85 -7.57 28.56
CA PRO A 437 3.98 -8.26 29.17
C PRO A 437 5.03 -8.70 28.14
N GLU A 438 6.31 -8.53 28.48
CA GLU A 438 7.46 -8.92 27.63
C GLU A 438 7.77 -10.42 27.79
N ASN A 439 6.80 -11.27 27.49
CA ASN A 439 6.85 -12.71 27.67
C ASN A 439 6.49 -13.51 26.42
N SER A 440 6.78 -12.95 25.24
CA SER A 440 6.48 -13.60 23.96
C SER A 440 7.04 -15.03 23.91
N PRO A 441 6.26 -16.03 23.51
CA PRO A 441 6.74 -17.39 23.28
C PRO A 441 7.51 -17.51 21.95
N ALA A 442 7.46 -16.50 21.09
CA ALA A 442 7.99 -16.50 19.72
C ALA A 442 7.50 -17.69 18.88
N THR A 443 6.21 -17.98 18.95
CA THR A 443 5.55 -18.97 18.10
C THR A 443 5.04 -18.32 16.82
N LYS A 444 4.74 -19.14 15.80
CA LYS A 444 4.08 -18.69 14.57
C LYS A 444 2.73 -18.02 14.86
N ALA A 445 1.96 -18.58 15.79
CA ALA A 445 0.67 -18.03 16.19
C ALA A 445 0.83 -16.63 16.82
N GLU A 446 1.78 -16.47 17.74
CA GLU A 446 2.09 -15.19 18.37
C GLU A 446 2.54 -14.15 17.34
N LEU A 447 3.49 -14.51 16.46
CA LEU A 447 3.95 -13.60 15.41
C LEU A 447 2.79 -13.13 14.52
N LYS A 448 1.97 -14.08 14.03
CA LYS A 448 0.81 -13.76 13.17
C LYS A 448 -0.15 -12.80 13.86
N ASN A 449 -0.41 -13.00 15.17
CA ASN A 449 -1.28 -12.13 15.94
C ASN A 449 -0.65 -10.75 16.19
N GLN A 450 0.62 -10.69 16.58
CA GLN A 450 1.31 -9.41 16.79
C GLN A 450 1.40 -8.60 15.49
N ARG A 451 1.66 -9.26 14.36
CA ARG A 451 1.67 -8.63 13.05
C ARG A 451 0.29 -8.08 12.66
N ARG A 452 -0.77 -8.84 12.91
CA ARG A 452 -2.16 -8.42 12.69
C ARG A 452 -2.51 -7.17 13.50
N CYS A 453 -2.32 -7.21 14.81
CA CYS A 453 -2.66 -6.10 15.72
C CYS A 453 -1.81 -4.86 15.47
N GLU A 454 -0.54 -5.04 15.15
CA GLU A 454 0.40 -3.95 14.92
C GLU A 454 0.13 -3.20 13.63
N LEU A 455 -0.09 -3.93 12.54
CA LEU A 455 -0.12 -3.42 11.17
C LEU A 455 -1.54 -3.31 10.59
N ALA A 456 -2.58 -3.49 11.42
CA ALA A 456 -3.96 -3.38 10.98
C ALA A 456 -4.20 -2.08 10.20
N PHE A 457 -4.84 -2.19 9.03
CA PHE A 457 -5.22 -1.10 8.14
C PHE A 457 -4.05 -0.32 7.52
N GLU A 458 -2.82 -0.78 7.66
CA GLU A 458 -1.69 -0.17 6.97
C GLU A 458 -1.58 -0.67 5.54
N PHE A 459 -1.16 0.21 4.64
CA PHE A 459 -1.28 -0.04 3.20
C PHE A 459 -0.31 -1.04 2.62
N MET A 460 0.81 -1.24 3.22
CA MET A 460 1.75 -2.31 2.95
C MET A 460 2.43 -2.57 4.28
N PRO A 461 2.28 -3.72 4.84
CA PRO A 461 1.79 -4.99 4.31
C PRO A 461 0.27 -5.14 4.33
N SER A 462 -0.25 -5.95 3.41
CA SER A 462 -1.66 -6.34 3.38
C SER A 462 -1.92 -7.57 4.24
N ARG A 463 -2.94 -7.52 5.09
CA ARG A 463 -3.40 -8.70 5.86
C ARG A 463 -3.82 -9.83 4.94
N HIS A 464 -4.47 -9.51 3.81
CA HIS A 464 -4.87 -10.51 2.83
C HIS A 464 -3.65 -11.29 2.30
N LEU A 465 -2.59 -10.61 1.89
CA LEU A 465 -1.38 -11.26 1.39
C LEU A 465 -0.69 -12.10 2.47
N ASP A 466 -0.68 -11.64 3.72
CA ASP A 466 -0.16 -12.42 4.85
C ASP A 466 -0.96 -13.72 5.02
N MET A 467 -2.30 -13.66 4.97
CA MET A 467 -3.16 -14.84 5.09
C MET A 467 -2.96 -15.84 3.95
N VAL A 468 -2.79 -15.35 2.71
CA VAL A 468 -2.52 -16.20 1.53
C VAL A 468 -1.18 -16.91 1.68
N ARG A 469 -0.09 -16.17 1.96
CA ARG A 469 1.25 -16.75 2.05
C ARG A 469 1.46 -17.69 3.26
N TRP A 470 0.66 -17.54 4.31
CA TRP A 470 0.65 -18.46 5.44
C TRP A 470 -0.24 -19.70 5.24
N GLY A 471 -1.07 -19.71 4.20
CA GLY A 471 -2.05 -20.76 3.93
C GLY A 471 -3.29 -20.70 4.81
N ASP A 472 -3.51 -19.58 5.53
CA ASP A 472 -4.59 -19.42 6.49
C ASP A 472 -5.90 -18.90 5.87
N ALA A 473 -5.83 -18.35 4.63
CA ALA A 473 -6.93 -17.62 3.99
C ALA A 473 -8.21 -18.45 3.87
N LYS A 474 -8.12 -19.70 3.42
CA LYS A 474 -9.28 -20.58 3.21
C LYS A 474 -10.10 -20.79 4.48
N GLU A 475 -9.42 -21.10 5.58
CA GLU A 475 -10.10 -21.37 6.86
C GLU A 475 -10.63 -20.07 7.49
N ALA A 476 -9.85 -19.00 7.46
CA ALA A 476 -10.23 -17.74 8.08
C ALA A 476 -11.43 -17.11 7.37
N TYR A 477 -11.44 -17.11 6.03
CA TYR A 477 -12.53 -16.48 5.26
C TYR A 477 -13.82 -17.31 5.25
N ALA A 478 -13.77 -18.60 5.54
CA ALA A 478 -14.95 -19.44 5.71
C ALA A 478 -15.72 -19.12 7.01
N LYS A 479 -15.10 -18.44 7.97
CA LYS A 479 -15.77 -18.03 9.20
C LYS A 479 -16.71 -16.86 8.96
N PRO A 480 -17.90 -16.83 9.62
CA PRO A 480 -18.78 -15.67 9.54
C PRO A 480 -18.09 -14.39 9.99
N THR A 481 -18.28 -13.31 9.25
CA THR A 481 -17.91 -11.97 9.73
C THR A 481 -18.95 -11.53 10.74
N GLN A 482 -18.49 -11.17 11.95
CA GLN A 482 -19.38 -10.73 13.02
C GLN A 482 -19.38 -9.22 13.17
N ARG A 483 -20.50 -8.69 13.66
CA ARG A 483 -20.69 -7.30 14.01
C ARG A 483 -21.03 -7.14 15.50
N VAL A 484 -20.74 -5.95 16.02
CA VAL A 484 -21.21 -5.50 17.33
C VAL A 484 -22.60 -4.89 17.18
N ASN A 485 -23.54 -5.33 17.99
CA ASN A 485 -24.83 -4.67 18.14
C ASN A 485 -24.79 -3.82 19.39
N SER A 486 -25.42 -2.66 19.34
CA SER A 486 -25.54 -1.76 20.50
C SER A 486 -26.75 -0.86 20.36
N HIS A 487 -27.26 -0.40 21.47
CA HIS A 487 -28.31 0.62 21.51
C HIS A 487 -28.03 1.65 22.61
N TRP A 488 -28.68 2.81 22.50
CA TRP A 488 -28.65 3.82 23.54
C TRP A 488 -29.78 3.55 24.54
N ASP A 489 -29.41 3.35 25.81
CA ASP A 489 -30.36 3.20 26.89
C ASP A 489 -30.68 4.59 27.46
N TYR A 490 -31.93 5.04 27.32
CA TYR A 490 -32.39 6.34 27.75
C TYR A 490 -32.55 6.46 29.27
N ASP A 491 -32.77 5.35 29.97
CA ASP A 491 -32.91 5.34 31.43
C ASP A 491 -31.55 5.40 32.09
N LEU A 492 -30.60 4.63 31.60
CA LEU A 492 -29.22 4.58 32.10
C LEU A 492 -28.31 5.66 31.52
N GLN A 493 -28.75 6.38 30.47
CA GLN A 493 -27.96 7.39 29.75
C GLN A 493 -26.59 6.84 29.29
N GLN A 494 -26.58 5.64 28.75
CA GLN A 494 -25.37 4.97 28.28
C GLN A 494 -25.60 4.09 27.04
N VAL A 495 -24.51 3.72 26.36
CA VAL A 495 -24.53 2.72 25.29
C VAL A 495 -24.51 1.34 25.93
N VAL A 496 -25.45 0.51 25.57
CA VAL A 496 -25.51 -0.91 25.95
C VAL A 496 -25.07 -1.77 24.77
N ILE A 497 -24.17 -2.70 25.04
CA ILE A 497 -23.68 -3.67 24.07
C ILE A 497 -24.58 -4.90 24.10
N ASP A 498 -25.16 -5.22 22.97
CA ASP A 498 -26.00 -6.40 22.78
C ASP A 498 -25.17 -7.61 22.32
N ALA A 499 -25.80 -8.77 22.25
CA ALA A 499 -25.17 -9.96 21.70
C ALA A 499 -24.72 -9.72 20.25
N PRO A 500 -23.50 -10.13 19.87
CA PRO A 500 -23.03 -9.98 18.49
C PRO A 500 -23.89 -10.82 17.54
N SER A 501 -23.95 -10.37 16.29
CA SER A 501 -24.64 -11.11 15.22
C SER A 501 -23.76 -11.24 14.00
N ASN A 502 -24.12 -12.13 13.09
CA ASN A 502 -23.38 -12.28 11.85
C ASN A 502 -23.73 -11.16 10.88
N TYR A 503 -22.69 -10.52 10.32
CA TYR A 503 -22.80 -9.65 9.15
C TYR A 503 -22.97 -10.50 7.88
N ASP A 504 -22.24 -11.61 7.76
CA ASP A 504 -22.34 -12.60 6.71
C ASP A 504 -22.11 -14.04 7.25
N ASN A 505 -22.24 -15.02 6.38
CA ASN A 505 -22.07 -16.44 6.72
C ASN A 505 -20.68 -16.99 6.35
N GLY A 506 -19.71 -16.11 6.12
CA GLY A 506 -18.39 -16.47 5.62
C GLY A 506 -18.32 -16.46 4.09
N ARG A 507 -17.12 -16.61 3.58
CA ARG A 507 -16.79 -16.50 2.14
C ARG A 507 -16.01 -17.71 1.66
N THR A 508 -16.21 -18.10 0.42
CA THR A 508 -15.45 -19.20 -0.19
C THR A 508 -14.18 -18.66 -0.82
N PHE A 509 -13.04 -19.14 -0.36
CA PHE A 509 -11.74 -18.87 -0.95
C PHE A 509 -11.16 -20.16 -1.55
N ASP A 510 -10.96 -20.15 -2.85
CA ASP A 510 -10.26 -21.25 -3.54
C ASP A 510 -8.76 -20.91 -3.63
N PRO A 511 -7.87 -21.63 -2.92
CA PRO A 511 -6.44 -21.33 -2.93
C PRO A 511 -5.76 -21.55 -4.27
N VAL A 512 -6.39 -22.24 -5.22
CA VAL A 512 -5.86 -22.43 -6.57
C VAL A 512 -6.15 -21.21 -7.47
N ILE A 513 -7.34 -20.63 -7.32
CA ILE A 513 -7.81 -19.52 -8.16
C ILE A 513 -7.58 -18.19 -7.46
N ASN A 514 -8.06 -18.06 -6.22
CA ASN A 514 -8.20 -16.78 -5.54
C ASN A 514 -6.91 -16.28 -4.84
N GLN A 515 -5.82 -17.06 -4.89
CA GLN A 515 -4.51 -16.61 -4.40
C GLN A 515 -3.94 -15.44 -5.22
N VAL A 516 -4.37 -15.28 -6.47
CA VAL A 516 -4.04 -14.16 -7.36
C VAL A 516 -5.31 -13.53 -7.92
N PHE A 517 -5.19 -12.31 -8.39
CA PHE A 517 -6.28 -11.59 -9.05
C PHE A 517 -6.23 -11.77 -10.58
N PRO A 518 -7.36 -11.56 -11.27
CA PRO A 518 -7.38 -11.57 -12.72
C PRO A 518 -6.54 -10.42 -13.29
N ILE A 519 -5.74 -10.69 -14.31
CA ILE A 519 -5.07 -9.64 -15.07
C ILE A 519 -6.15 -8.85 -15.83
N PRO A 520 -6.15 -7.51 -15.75
CA PRO A 520 -7.19 -6.69 -16.38
C PRO A 520 -7.23 -6.89 -17.88
N VAL A 521 -8.43 -6.96 -18.47
CA VAL A 521 -8.60 -7.15 -19.93
C VAL A 521 -7.85 -6.10 -20.74
N THR A 522 -7.70 -4.89 -20.23
CA THR A 522 -6.96 -3.80 -20.89
C THR A 522 -5.46 -4.06 -21.00
N ALA A 523 -4.91 -4.96 -20.19
CA ALA A 523 -3.50 -5.35 -20.27
C ALA A 523 -3.18 -6.18 -21.51
N PHE A 524 -4.20 -6.79 -22.12
CA PHE A 524 -4.06 -7.61 -23.31
C PHE A 524 -4.13 -6.80 -24.62
N ASN A 525 -4.43 -5.51 -24.55
CA ASN A 525 -4.48 -4.66 -25.73
C ASN A 525 -3.08 -4.47 -26.32
N GLY A 526 -2.87 -4.98 -27.54
CA GLY A 526 -1.59 -4.89 -28.23
C GLY A 526 -0.54 -5.92 -27.78
N THR A 527 -0.92 -6.89 -26.93
CA THR A 527 -0.06 -8.01 -26.53
C THR A 527 -0.60 -9.33 -27.08
N VAL A 528 0.30 -10.27 -27.40
CA VAL A 528 -0.04 -11.64 -27.84
C VAL A 528 0.59 -12.70 -26.93
N ASN A 529 1.58 -12.32 -26.12
CA ASN A 529 2.35 -13.22 -25.26
C ASN A 529 1.87 -13.23 -23.78
N LEU A 530 1.03 -12.26 -23.39
CA LEU A 530 0.47 -12.21 -22.05
C LEU A 530 -0.66 -13.25 -21.91
N THR A 531 -0.62 -14.05 -20.85
CA THR A 531 -1.65 -15.04 -20.52
C THR A 531 -2.40 -14.66 -19.25
N GLN A 532 -3.68 -15.01 -19.21
CA GLN A 532 -4.53 -14.77 -18.03
C GLN A 532 -4.20 -15.74 -16.89
N ASN A 533 -4.48 -15.35 -15.65
CA ASN A 533 -4.43 -16.23 -14.50
C ASN A 533 -5.51 -17.31 -14.58
N GLN A 534 -5.17 -18.50 -14.10
CA GLN A 534 -6.06 -19.65 -14.13
C GLN A 534 -7.37 -19.36 -13.38
N GLY A 535 -8.48 -19.71 -14.00
CA GLY A 535 -9.81 -19.54 -13.43
C GLY A 535 -10.50 -18.21 -13.80
N TYR A 536 -9.82 -17.34 -14.57
CA TYR A 536 -10.35 -16.04 -14.97
C TYR A 536 -10.47 -15.88 -16.49
#